data_24010d8682ca1a8ff62d130b0c373b3c
#
_entry.id   24010d8682ca1a8ff62d130b0c373b3c
#
_cell.length_a   1.000
_cell.length_b   1.000
_cell.length_c   1.000
_cell.angle_alpha   90.00
_cell.angle_beta   90.00
_cell.angle_gamma   90.00
#
_symmetry.space_group_name_H-M   'P 1'
#
loop_
_entity.id
_entity.type
_entity.pdbx_description
1 polymer ?
#
loop_
_entity_poly.entity_id
_entity_poly.type
_entity_poly.pdbx_seq_one_letter_code
_entity_poly.pdbx_strand_id
1 'polypeptide(L)'
;MGCFWGPDAKFGAMDGVVRTRVGYAGGTTPEPTYADIGDHTEALQVEYDPERLSFADVLDAAFQSHDPRHRVGKTQYQNIVFTATAEQRDALSSYLDDSEYDREGIETRIEPLDGFTLAEPYHQKYHLQSKRWATTVFREAGYDGADLRESPAAATLNGYVAGHDIPDAEQLGVGSSDSPEADGLQG
;
A
#
# COMPACT_ATOMS: atom_id res chain seq x y z
N MET A 1 9.74 -1.53 -0.92
CA MET A 1 8.89 -2.02 0.17
C MET A 1 8.53 -3.51 0.01
N GLY A 2 9.13 -4.20 -0.94
CA GLY A 2 8.89 -5.63 -1.18
C GLY A 2 7.50 -5.90 -1.77
N CYS A 3 6.86 -6.98 -1.29
CA CYS A 3 5.52 -7.37 -1.72
C CYS A 3 4.49 -6.29 -1.39
N PHE A 4 3.67 -5.90 -2.36
CA PHE A 4 2.70 -4.80 -2.26
C PHE A 4 1.52 -5.02 -1.28
N TRP A 5 1.30 -6.23 -0.77
CA TRP A 5 0.22 -6.51 0.19
C TRP A 5 0.41 -5.79 1.53
N GLY A 6 1.66 -5.77 2.03
CA GLY A 6 1.99 -5.05 3.26
C GLY A 6 1.81 -3.53 3.12
N PRO A 7 2.41 -2.90 2.11
CA PRO A 7 2.16 -1.50 1.80
C PRO A 7 0.69 -1.15 1.57
N ASP A 8 -0.09 -1.96 0.83
CA ASP A 8 -1.53 -1.74 0.63
C ASP A 8 -2.29 -1.64 1.97
N ALA A 9 -1.96 -2.51 2.91
CA ALA A 9 -2.55 -2.48 4.25
C ALA A 9 -2.09 -1.28 5.07
N LYS A 10 -0.78 -1.04 5.12
CA LYS A 10 -0.20 0.05 5.91
C LYS A 10 -0.74 1.43 5.47
N PHE A 11 -0.68 1.72 4.17
CA PHE A 11 -1.15 3.00 3.65
C PHE A 11 -2.67 3.12 3.71
N GLY A 12 -3.40 2.02 3.50
CA GLY A 12 -4.86 2.02 3.66
C GLY A 12 -5.34 2.35 5.07
N ALA A 13 -4.51 2.10 6.09
CA ALA A 13 -4.81 2.45 7.48
C ALA A 13 -4.50 3.91 7.84
N MET A 14 -3.74 4.63 7.01
CA MET A 14 -3.32 6.00 7.33
C MET A 14 -4.49 6.97 7.26
N ASP A 15 -4.57 7.85 8.26
CA ASP A 15 -5.51 8.96 8.23
C ASP A 15 -5.22 9.89 7.04
N GLY A 16 -6.26 10.33 6.34
CA GLY A 16 -6.13 11.13 5.13
C GLY A 16 -5.95 10.32 3.85
N VAL A 17 -5.66 9.00 3.90
CA VAL A 17 -5.67 8.16 2.71
C VAL A 17 -7.10 7.84 2.31
N VAL A 18 -7.45 8.17 1.05
CA VAL A 18 -8.77 7.93 0.48
C VAL A 18 -8.88 6.48 -0.01
N ARG A 19 -7.90 6.02 -0.79
CA ARG A 19 -7.85 4.64 -1.30
C ARG A 19 -6.45 4.25 -1.75
N THR A 20 -6.27 2.95 -1.88
CA THR A 20 -5.04 2.36 -2.40
C THR A 20 -5.35 1.40 -3.54
N ARG A 21 -4.40 1.21 -4.46
CA ARG A 21 -4.48 0.20 -5.53
C ARG A 21 -3.12 -0.44 -5.70
N VAL A 22 -3.07 -1.77 -5.79
CA VAL A 22 -1.83 -2.48 -6.11
C VAL A 22 -1.74 -2.78 -7.59
N GLY A 23 -0.53 -2.79 -8.12
CA GLY A 23 -0.28 -2.98 -9.54
C GLY A 23 1.19 -3.16 -9.86
N TYR A 24 1.52 -2.99 -11.13
CA TYR A 24 2.85 -3.16 -11.70
C TYR A 24 3.28 -1.90 -12.43
N ALA A 25 4.54 -1.47 -12.23
CA ALA A 25 5.07 -0.26 -12.83
C ALA A 25 6.59 -0.37 -13.08
N GLY A 26 7.14 0.55 -13.89
CA GLY A 26 8.59 0.73 -14.10
C GLY A 26 9.23 -0.28 -15.02
N GLY A 27 8.45 -1.09 -15.71
CA GLY A 27 8.93 -2.03 -16.72
C GLY A 27 8.47 -1.65 -18.13
N THR A 28 8.91 -2.43 -19.11
CA THR A 28 8.60 -2.25 -20.54
C THR A 28 7.77 -3.40 -21.12
N THR A 29 7.63 -4.48 -20.37
CA THR A 29 6.82 -5.64 -20.77
C THR A 29 5.35 -5.23 -20.91
N PRO A 30 4.69 -5.46 -22.07
CA PRO A 30 3.30 -5.10 -22.25
C PRO A 30 2.38 -6.00 -21.39
N GLU A 31 1.31 -5.41 -20.88
CA GLU A 31 0.25 -6.11 -20.14
C GLU A 31 0.78 -7.06 -19.03
N PRO A 32 1.60 -6.57 -18.08
CA PRO A 32 2.16 -7.41 -17.03
C PRO A 32 1.06 -8.04 -16.17
N THR A 33 1.30 -9.29 -15.76
CA THR A 33 0.48 -10.02 -14.80
C THR A 33 1.36 -10.58 -13.68
N TYR A 34 0.76 -11.07 -12.60
CA TYR A 34 1.56 -11.69 -11.53
C TYR A 34 2.37 -12.90 -12.00
N ALA A 35 1.81 -13.68 -12.94
CA ALA A 35 2.47 -14.85 -13.50
C ALA A 35 3.56 -14.49 -14.51
N ASP A 36 3.42 -13.35 -15.19
CA ASP A 36 4.36 -12.83 -16.20
C ASP A 36 4.57 -11.33 -15.98
N ILE A 37 5.29 -11.01 -14.90
CA ILE A 37 5.54 -9.62 -14.48
C ILE A 37 6.61 -8.94 -15.35
N GLY A 38 7.41 -9.73 -16.06
CA GLY A 38 8.52 -9.25 -16.89
C GLY A 38 9.54 -8.45 -16.06
N ASP A 39 9.81 -7.25 -16.51
CA ASP A 39 10.75 -6.30 -15.90
C ASP A 39 10.08 -5.27 -14.95
N HIS A 40 8.79 -5.45 -14.67
CA HIS A 40 8.06 -4.56 -13.75
C HIS A 40 8.36 -4.83 -12.28
N THR A 41 8.08 -3.83 -11.46
CA THR A 41 8.09 -3.89 -9.99
C THR A 41 6.65 -3.85 -9.48
N GLU A 42 6.36 -4.61 -8.42
CA GLU A 42 5.13 -4.47 -7.66
C GLU A 42 5.05 -3.05 -7.07
N ALA A 43 3.97 -2.36 -7.33
CA ALA A 43 3.78 -0.96 -6.98
C ALA A 43 2.44 -0.74 -6.28
N LEU A 44 2.40 0.30 -5.45
CA LEU A 44 1.21 0.78 -4.77
C LEU A 44 0.90 2.20 -5.25
N GLN A 45 -0.33 2.42 -5.69
CA GLN A 45 -0.89 3.75 -5.89
C GLN A 45 -1.66 4.17 -4.64
N VAL A 46 -1.34 5.34 -4.10
CA VAL A 46 -2.01 5.93 -2.94
C VAL A 46 -2.73 7.19 -3.37
N GLU A 47 -4.03 7.25 -3.14
CA GLU A 47 -4.85 8.46 -3.30
C GLU A 47 -5.16 9.01 -1.91
N TYR A 48 -4.85 10.25 -1.65
CA TYR A 48 -4.98 10.87 -0.34
C TYR A 48 -5.63 12.25 -0.44
N ASP A 49 -6.21 12.71 0.65
CA ASP A 49 -6.78 14.04 0.82
C ASP A 49 -5.66 15.04 1.15
N PRO A 50 -5.35 16.00 0.28
CA PRO A 50 -4.24 16.95 0.50
C PRO A 50 -4.50 17.95 1.63
N GLU A 51 -5.74 18.07 2.13
CA GLU A 51 -6.05 18.88 3.31
C GLU A 51 -5.72 18.16 4.63
N ARG A 52 -5.54 16.83 4.59
CA ARG A 52 -5.29 15.97 5.77
C ARG A 52 -3.90 15.34 5.76
N LEU A 53 -3.34 15.06 4.59
CA LEU A 53 -2.09 14.34 4.43
C LEU A 53 -1.27 14.98 3.31
N SER A 54 -0.03 15.35 3.59
CA SER A 54 0.88 15.89 2.57
C SER A 54 1.61 14.77 1.81
N PHE A 55 2.18 15.10 0.66
CA PHE A 55 3.06 14.16 -0.06
C PHE A 55 4.30 13.79 0.75
N ALA A 56 4.82 14.73 1.57
CA ALA A 56 5.93 14.46 2.48
C ALA A 56 5.58 13.40 3.53
N ASP A 57 4.37 13.44 4.10
CA ASP A 57 3.91 12.41 5.05
C ASP A 57 3.81 11.02 4.40
N VAL A 58 3.37 10.97 3.13
CA VAL A 58 3.34 9.72 2.35
C VAL A 58 4.76 9.21 2.11
N LEU A 59 5.72 10.09 1.81
CA LEU A 59 7.13 9.73 1.66
C LEU A 59 7.73 9.24 2.97
N ASP A 60 7.46 9.90 4.10
CA ASP A 60 7.89 9.46 5.42
C ASP A 60 7.41 8.04 5.71
N ALA A 61 6.13 7.77 5.50
CA ALA A 61 5.58 6.44 5.69
C ALA A 61 6.24 5.40 4.76
N ALA A 62 6.59 5.78 3.52
CA ALA A 62 7.27 4.90 2.57
C ALA A 62 8.72 4.62 3.01
N PHE A 63 9.50 5.64 3.34
CA PHE A 63 10.90 5.49 3.72
C PHE A 63 11.07 4.80 5.08
N GLN A 64 10.15 4.98 6.03
CA GLN A 64 10.11 4.25 7.29
C GLN A 64 9.67 2.78 7.14
N SER A 65 9.15 2.37 5.98
CA SER A 65 8.63 1.01 5.74
C SER A 65 9.67 0.04 5.19
N HIS A 66 10.88 0.50 4.90
CA HIS A 66 11.97 -0.32 4.38
C HIS A 66 13.32 0.29 4.76
N ASP A 67 14.39 -0.45 4.59
CA ASP A 67 15.74 0.13 4.65
C ASP A 67 16.06 0.78 3.30
N PRO A 68 16.13 2.14 3.22
CA PRO A 68 16.39 2.84 1.97
C PRO A 68 17.78 2.58 1.39
N ARG A 69 18.73 2.12 2.22
CA ARG A 69 20.11 1.79 1.84
C ARG A 69 20.29 0.34 1.41
N HIS A 70 19.22 -0.46 1.48
CA HIS A 70 19.27 -1.87 1.08
C HIS A 70 18.75 -2.07 -0.33
N ARG A 71 19.61 -2.59 -1.22
CA ARG A 71 19.23 -2.98 -2.57
C ARG A 71 18.62 -4.37 -2.61
N VAL A 72 17.38 -4.45 -3.05
CA VAL A 72 16.70 -5.73 -3.29
C VAL A 72 17.08 -6.24 -4.68
N GLY A 73 17.63 -7.45 -4.76
CA GLY A 73 18.12 -8.03 -6.03
C GLY A 73 17.01 -8.41 -7.02
N LYS A 74 15.81 -8.80 -6.54
CA LYS A 74 14.70 -9.21 -7.41
C LYS A 74 13.91 -7.97 -7.85
N THR A 75 13.84 -7.69 -9.15
CA THR A 75 13.17 -6.51 -9.74
C THR A 75 11.73 -6.37 -9.25
N GLN A 76 10.98 -7.46 -9.23
CA GLN A 76 9.60 -7.49 -8.72
C GLN A 76 9.43 -6.83 -7.35
N TYR A 77 10.41 -6.93 -6.45
CA TYR A 77 10.33 -6.50 -5.05
C TYR A 77 11.25 -5.32 -4.71
N GLN A 78 11.81 -4.66 -5.69
CA GLN A 78 12.69 -3.51 -5.46
C GLN A 78 11.96 -2.37 -4.75
N ASN A 79 12.71 -1.63 -3.93
CA ASN A 79 12.24 -0.39 -3.35
C ASN A 79 12.34 0.70 -4.41
N ILE A 80 11.20 1.33 -4.71
CA ILE A 80 11.10 2.37 -5.74
C ILE A 80 10.04 3.39 -5.36
N VAL A 81 10.33 4.66 -5.65
CA VAL A 81 9.36 5.76 -5.62
C VAL A 81 9.15 6.23 -7.05
N PHE A 82 7.93 6.15 -7.51
CA PHE A 82 7.52 6.72 -8.80
C PHE A 82 6.92 8.11 -8.58
N THR A 83 7.31 9.06 -9.43
CA THR A 83 6.71 10.40 -9.46
C THR A 83 5.91 10.57 -10.74
N ALA A 84 4.62 10.90 -10.61
CA ALA A 84 3.71 11.05 -11.75
C ALA A 84 3.75 12.48 -12.34
N THR A 85 4.18 13.49 -11.56
CA THR A 85 4.22 14.89 -11.98
C THR A 85 5.56 15.56 -11.66
N ALA A 86 5.82 16.70 -12.26
CA ALA A 86 7.00 17.51 -11.96
C ALA A 86 6.99 18.00 -10.51
N GLU A 87 5.82 18.39 -10.01
CA GLU A 87 5.63 18.87 -8.64
C GLU A 87 5.97 17.78 -7.62
N GLN A 88 5.57 16.52 -7.87
CA GLN A 88 5.93 15.38 -7.02
C GLN A 88 7.44 15.13 -7.04
N ARG A 89 8.09 15.25 -8.20
CA ARG A 89 9.52 15.09 -8.33
C ARG A 89 10.27 16.15 -7.54
N ASP A 90 9.84 17.42 -7.64
CA ASP A 90 10.46 18.53 -6.94
C ASP A 90 10.24 18.41 -5.42
N ALA A 91 9.04 18.00 -4.99
CA ALA A 91 8.73 17.74 -3.58
C ALA A 91 9.55 16.57 -3.02
N LEU A 92 9.71 15.48 -3.76
CA LEU A 92 10.58 14.36 -3.38
C LEU A 92 12.04 14.81 -3.27
N SER A 93 12.49 15.67 -4.19
CA SER A 93 13.84 16.23 -4.14
C SER A 93 14.07 17.02 -2.86
N SER A 94 13.15 17.94 -2.54
CA SER A 94 13.21 18.74 -1.30
C SER A 94 13.13 17.86 -0.05
N TYR A 95 12.25 16.85 -0.04
CA TYR A 95 12.14 15.89 1.05
C TYR A 95 13.46 15.16 1.33
N LEU A 96 14.16 14.70 0.29
CA LEU A 96 15.44 14.01 0.45
C LEU A 96 16.56 14.96 0.92
N ASP A 97 16.54 16.23 0.50
CA ASP A 97 17.52 17.23 0.96
C ASP A 97 17.36 17.56 2.45
N ASP A 98 16.13 17.54 2.97
CA ASP A 98 15.79 17.84 4.35
C ASP A 98 15.80 16.60 5.28
N SER A 99 15.83 15.40 4.70
CA SER A 99 15.79 14.14 5.45
C SER A 99 17.16 13.72 5.98
N GLU A 100 17.18 12.78 6.91
CA GLU A 100 18.38 12.11 7.38
C GLU A 100 19.00 11.15 6.32
N TYR A 101 18.33 10.96 5.18
CA TYR A 101 18.75 10.07 4.12
C TYR A 101 19.75 10.81 3.21
N ASP A 102 21.00 10.36 3.23
CA ASP A 102 22.00 10.80 2.26
C ASP A 102 21.66 10.26 0.87
N ARG A 103 21.45 11.17 -0.10
CA ARG A 103 21.12 10.81 -1.49
C ARG A 103 22.12 9.85 -2.11
N GLU A 104 23.42 9.97 -1.78
CA GLU A 104 24.46 9.10 -2.31
C GLU A 104 24.39 7.69 -1.71
N GLY A 105 23.77 7.53 -0.52
CA GLY A 105 23.63 6.27 0.17
C GLY A 105 22.29 5.56 -0.05
N ILE A 106 21.33 6.16 -0.79
CA ILE A 106 20.02 5.58 -1.04
C ILE A 106 20.09 4.60 -2.21
N GLU A 107 19.68 3.35 -1.97
CA GLU A 107 19.48 2.30 -2.98
C GLU A 107 18.00 2.20 -3.44
N THR A 108 17.09 2.96 -2.80
CA THR A 108 15.72 3.12 -3.29
C THR A 108 15.73 3.84 -4.61
N ARG A 109 15.19 3.20 -5.65
CA ARG A 109 15.10 3.78 -7.00
C ARG A 109 14.11 4.93 -7.00
N ILE A 110 14.40 5.97 -7.79
CA ILE A 110 13.51 7.11 -8.00
C ILE A 110 13.32 7.26 -9.50
N GLU A 111 12.10 7.11 -9.98
CA GLU A 111 11.82 7.11 -11.42
C GLU A 111 10.52 7.88 -11.74
N PRO A 112 10.42 8.45 -12.96
CA PRO A 112 9.15 8.94 -13.44
C PRO A 112 8.18 7.75 -13.62
N LEU A 113 6.89 7.99 -13.41
CA LEU A 113 5.85 7.01 -13.67
C LEU A 113 5.43 7.08 -15.15
N ASP A 114 5.84 6.12 -15.95
CA ASP A 114 5.43 6.03 -17.36
C ASP A 114 4.11 5.27 -17.55
N GLY A 115 3.74 4.41 -16.59
CA GLY A 115 2.51 3.65 -16.60
C GLY A 115 2.32 2.84 -15.33
N PHE A 116 1.06 2.52 -15.07
CA PHE A 116 0.66 1.67 -13.94
C PHE A 116 -0.42 0.69 -14.42
N THR A 117 -0.10 -0.59 -14.38
CA THR A 117 -1.06 -1.67 -14.71
C THR A 117 -1.62 -2.22 -13.41
N LEU A 118 -2.94 -2.21 -13.25
CA LEU A 118 -3.60 -2.78 -12.09
C LEU A 118 -3.29 -4.27 -11.96
N ALA A 119 -2.93 -4.70 -10.76
CA ALA A 119 -2.83 -6.11 -10.46
C ALA A 119 -4.23 -6.75 -10.40
N GLU A 120 -4.25 -8.05 -10.53
CA GLU A 120 -5.47 -8.86 -10.57
C GLU A 120 -6.33 -8.66 -9.31
N PRO A 121 -7.66 -8.83 -9.40
CA PRO A 121 -8.58 -8.54 -8.30
C PRO A 121 -8.25 -9.23 -6.98
N TYR A 122 -7.68 -10.44 -7.02
CA TYR A 122 -7.33 -11.18 -5.80
C TYR A 122 -6.14 -10.60 -5.03
N HIS A 123 -5.35 -9.71 -5.64
CA HIS A 123 -4.27 -8.98 -4.98
C HIS A 123 -4.76 -7.71 -4.27
N GLN A 124 -5.86 -7.11 -4.72
CA GLN A 124 -6.40 -5.89 -4.15
C GLN A 124 -6.95 -6.17 -2.75
N LYS A 125 -6.55 -5.40 -1.75
CA LYS A 125 -7.01 -5.57 -0.36
C LYS A 125 -6.84 -7.03 0.14
N TYR A 126 -5.66 -7.59 -0.07
CA TYR A 126 -5.36 -9.00 0.17
C TYR A 126 -5.68 -9.46 1.60
N HIS A 127 -5.30 -8.66 2.62
CA HIS A 127 -5.54 -9.01 4.01
C HIS A 127 -7.04 -9.06 4.33
N LEU A 128 -7.81 -8.07 3.86
CA LEU A 128 -9.27 -8.06 3.98
C LEU A 128 -9.87 -9.31 3.31
N GLN A 129 -9.45 -9.61 2.07
CA GLN A 129 -9.97 -10.76 1.33
C GLN A 129 -9.62 -12.10 1.99
N SER A 130 -8.54 -12.16 2.79
CA SER A 130 -8.16 -13.36 3.55
C SER A 130 -9.10 -13.66 4.73
N LYS A 131 -9.96 -12.71 5.13
CA LYS A 131 -10.88 -12.84 6.26
C LYS A 131 -12.33 -12.95 5.80
N ARG A 132 -12.93 -14.12 6.02
CA ARG A 132 -14.31 -14.40 5.59
C ARG A 132 -15.33 -13.42 6.16
N TRP A 133 -15.20 -13.04 7.44
CA TRP A 133 -16.12 -12.09 8.06
C TRP A 133 -16.08 -10.72 7.37
N ALA A 134 -14.88 -10.22 7.04
CA ALA A 134 -14.68 -8.93 6.38
C ALA A 134 -15.24 -8.94 4.95
N THR A 135 -14.91 -9.97 4.16
CA THR A 135 -15.43 -10.11 2.79
C THR A 135 -16.95 -10.28 2.75
N THR A 136 -17.53 -10.91 3.77
CA THR A 136 -19.00 -11.09 3.85
C THR A 136 -19.71 -9.75 3.95
N VAL A 137 -19.22 -8.81 4.78
CA VAL A 137 -19.81 -7.47 4.93
C VAL A 137 -19.90 -6.73 3.59
N PHE A 138 -18.81 -6.71 2.83
CA PHE A 138 -18.77 -6.03 1.53
C PHE A 138 -19.67 -6.74 0.49
N ARG A 139 -19.66 -8.06 0.47
CA ARG A 139 -20.50 -8.83 -0.46
C ARG A 139 -21.99 -8.63 -0.17
N GLU A 140 -22.40 -8.61 1.09
CA GLU A 140 -23.80 -8.34 1.48
C GLU A 140 -24.21 -6.91 1.17
N ALA A 141 -23.26 -5.96 1.17
CA ALA A 141 -23.46 -4.60 0.71
C ALA A 141 -23.46 -4.47 -0.84
N GLY A 142 -23.27 -5.57 -1.58
CA GLY A 142 -23.32 -5.60 -3.04
C GLY A 142 -22.02 -5.23 -3.75
N TYR A 143 -20.90 -5.16 -3.04
CA TYR A 143 -19.59 -4.83 -3.63
C TYR A 143 -19.06 -5.99 -4.48
N ASP A 144 -18.60 -5.66 -5.68
CA ASP A 144 -17.77 -6.53 -6.50
C ASP A 144 -16.25 -6.28 -6.29
N GLY A 145 -15.39 -6.93 -7.07
CA GLY A 145 -13.95 -6.76 -6.95
C GLY A 145 -13.45 -5.37 -7.33
N ALA A 146 -14.13 -4.68 -8.25
CA ALA A 146 -13.80 -3.31 -8.63
C ALA A 146 -14.24 -2.33 -7.55
N ASP A 147 -15.43 -2.51 -6.99
CA ASP A 147 -15.95 -1.71 -5.88
C ASP A 147 -15.05 -1.83 -4.66
N LEU A 148 -14.61 -3.06 -4.33
CA LEU A 148 -13.71 -3.31 -3.21
C LEU A 148 -12.37 -2.58 -3.38
N ARG A 149 -11.80 -2.61 -4.60
CA ARG A 149 -10.56 -1.90 -4.93
C ARG A 149 -10.69 -0.40 -4.73
N GLU A 150 -11.81 0.19 -5.14
CA GLU A 150 -12.04 1.64 -5.12
C GLU A 150 -12.59 2.14 -3.78
N SER A 151 -12.95 1.27 -2.86
CA SER A 151 -13.61 1.62 -1.61
C SER A 151 -12.62 2.16 -0.56
N PRO A 152 -12.84 3.38 -0.03
CA PRO A 152 -12.10 3.89 1.14
C PRO A 152 -12.26 2.98 2.36
N ALA A 153 -13.48 2.52 2.63
CA ALA A 153 -13.74 1.62 3.76
C ALA A 153 -12.98 0.28 3.63
N ALA A 154 -12.86 -0.24 2.40
CA ALA A 154 -12.08 -1.46 2.17
C ALA A 154 -10.57 -1.21 2.37
N ALA A 155 -10.04 -0.04 2.00
CA ALA A 155 -8.65 0.31 2.25
C ALA A 155 -8.36 0.36 3.76
N THR A 156 -9.18 1.08 4.52
CA THR A 156 -9.06 1.18 5.98
C THR A 156 -9.20 -0.19 6.66
N LEU A 157 -10.21 -0.98 6.28
CA LEU A 157 -10.43 -2.30 6.87
C LEU A 157 -9.32 -3.30 6.50
N ASN A 158 -8.72 -3.18 5.30
CA ASN A 158 -7.55 -3.98 4.91
C ASN A 158 -6.38 -3.73 5.86
N GLY A 159 -6.13 -2.47 6.24
CA GLY A 159 -5.13 -2.10 7.22
C GLY A 159 -5.43 -2.63 8.61
N TYR A 160 -6.66 -2.48 9.10
CA TYR A 160 -7.09 -3.02 10.39
C TYR A 160 -6.90 -4.53 10.48
N VAL A 161 -7.35 -5.26 9.47
CA VAL A 161 -7.20 -6.73 9.41
C VAL A 161 -5.73 -7.17 9.41
N ALA A 162 -4.84 -6.35 8.87
CA ALA A 162 -3.40 -6.58 8.89
C ALA A 162 -2.73 -6.20 10.22
N GLY A 163 -3.49 -5.64 11.18
CA GLY A 163 -3.01 -5.28 12.52
C GLY A 163 -2.47 -3.85 12.64
N HIS A 164 -2.81 -2.96 11.70
CA HIS A 164 -2.51 -1.53 11.82
C HIS A 164 -3.62 -0.81 12.59
N ASP A 165 -3.22 0.20 13.35
CA ASP A 165 -4.16 1.15 13.93
C ASP A 165 -4.86 1.93 12.82
N ILE A 166 -6.15 2.18 12.99
CA ILE A 166 -6.96 2.92 12.02
C ILE A 166 -7.61 4.14 12.69
N PRO A 167 -7.83 5.22 11.95
CA PRO A 167 -8.60 6.36 12.45
C PRO A 167 -10.00 5.92 12.85
N ASP A 168 -10.52 6.51 13.91
CA ASP A 168 -11.89 6.30 14.40
C ASP A 168 -12.28 4.83 14.68
N ALA A 169 -11.29 3.96 14.99
CA ALA A 169 -11.53 2.56 15.33
C ALA A 169 -12.62 2.37 16.41
N GLU A 170 -12.66 3.26 17.40
CA GLU A 170 -13.67 3.28 18.45
C GLU A 170 -15.07 3.57 17.92
N GLN A 171 -15.21 4.46 16.93
CA GLN A 171 -16.51 4.79 16.29
C GLN A 171 -17.02 3.63 15.44
N LEU A 172 -16.10 2.84 14.86
CA LEU A 172 -16.45 1.64 14.10
C LEU A 172 -16.77 0.43 15.00
N GLY A 173 -16.67 0.57 16.33
CA GLY A 173 -16.90 -0.53 17.27
C GLY A 173 -15.84 -1.64 17.20
N VAL A 174 -14.70 -1.39 16.57
CA VAL A 174 -13.56 -2.31 16.44
C VAL A 174 -12.39 -1.91 17.37
N GLY A 175 -12.66 -1.14 18.42
CA GLY A 175 -11.67 -0.73 19.43
C GLY A 175 -11.44 -1.81 20.47
N SER A 176 -10.21 -2.11 20.69
CA SER A 176 -9.54 -2.78 21.82
C SER A 176 -10.42 -3.61 22.77
N SER A 177 -10.67 -4.86 22.47
CA SER A 177 -10.70 -6.02 23.37
C SER A 177 -11.55 -7.17 22.83
N ASP A 178 -11.10 -7.82 21.78
CA ASP A 178 -11.42 -9.23 21.55
C ASP A 178 -10.44 -9.78 20.52
N SER A 179 -9.20 -9.96 20.96
CA SER A 179 -8.42 -11.07 20.41
C SER A 179 -9.18 -12.32 20.86
N PRO A 180 -9.74 -13.15 19.98
CA PRO A 180 -10.23 -14.43 20.40
C PRO A 180 -9.05 -15.18 21.02
N GLU A 181 -9.11 -15.38 22.32
CA GLU A 181 -8.22 -16.29 23.04
C GLU A 181 -8.17 -17.60 22.24
N ALA A 182 -6.96 -18.05 21.96
CA ALA A 182 -6.70 -19.38 21.46
C ALA A 182 -7.24 -20.36 22.50
N ASP A 183 -8.49 -20.79 22.30
CA ASP A 183 -9.13 -21.78 23.15
C ASP A 183 -8.38 -23.10 22.98
N GLY A 184 -7.78 -23.52 24.09
CA GLY A 184 -6.88 -24.64 24.19
C GLY A 184 -7.57 -25.95 23.80
N LEU A 185 -7.04 -26.61 22.81
CA LEU A 185 -7.19 -28.04 22.63
C LEU A 185 -6.23 -28.76 23.60
N GLN A 186 -6.72 -28.98 24.80
CA GLN A 186 -6.27 -30.09 25.64
C GLN A 186 -7.38 -31.16 25.69
N GLY A 187 -7.06 -32.32 25.14
CA GLY A 187 -7.91 -33.50 25.18
C GLY A 187 -7.49 -34.52 24.15
#